data_3b24869f71c26de2515b57ae6d5e67e7
#
_entry.id   3b24869f71c26de2515b57ae6d5e67e7
#
_cell.length_a   1.000
_cell.length_b   1.000
_cell.length_c   1.000
_cell.angle_alpha   90.00
_cell.angle_beta   90.00
_cell.angle_gamma   90.00
#
_symmetry.space_group_name_H-M   'P 1'
#
loop_
_entity.id
_entity.type
_entity.pdbx_description
1 polymer ?
#
loop_
_entity_poly.entity_id
_entity_poly.type
_entity_poly.pdbx_seq_one_letter_code
_entity_poly.pdbx_strand_id
1 'polypeptide(L)'
;VEGIDGMPVRNLYFEGLTFAHAEWALPEFGYVGIQAGHYGTSMEARSYVLPGALKFHRAEGCGVTRCRVTHTGASGIVLGAGCRGNTLMQCDLEDIGGTGIMVGWRGDALEGDGYLSGDRSLSADWVAPALVPTGNTVAECTLRRCGSVNHGCVGVFDAFCDGTHIHHNDLSDMPSTGISIGFRWDSEEP
;
A
#
# COMPACT_ATOMS: atom_id res chain seq x y z
N VAL A 1 -12.39 -3.66 1.47
CA VAL A 1 -13.38 -2.64 1.09
C VAL A 1 -13.20 -2.36 -0.39
N GLU A 2 -14.19 -2.71 -1.19
CA GLU A 2 -14.07 -2.62 -2.65
C GLU A 2 -15.29 -1.95 -3.26
N GLY A 3 -15.08 -0.78 -3.87
CA GLY A 3 -16.05 -0.11 -4.71
C GLY A 3 -15.90 -0.55 -6.17
N ILE A 4 -16.91 -0.31 -6.98
CA ILE A 4 -16.88 -0.55 -8.42
C ILE A 4 -16.84 0.77 -9.18
N ASP A 5 -16.59 0.71 -10.49
CA ASP A 5 -16.53 1.90 -11.32
C ASP A 5 -17.86 2.69 -11.25
N GLY A 6 -17.75 4.00 -11.06
CA GLY A 6 -18.90 4.89 -10.85
C GLY A 6 -19.63 4.74 -9.49
N MET A 7 -19.32 3.71 -8.69
CA MET A 7 -19.95 3.48 -7.38
C MET A 7 -18.89 3.16 -6.30
N PRO A 8 -18.11 4.15 -5.84
CA PRO A 8 -17.16 3.94 -4.76
C PRO A 8 -17.87 3.68 -3.42
N VAL A 9 -17.20 2.94 -2.55
CA VAL A 9 -17.64 2.84 -1.15
C VAL A 9 -17.37 4.16 -0.47
N ARG A 10 -18.36 4.71 0.24
CA ARG A 10 -18.24 6.00 0.92
C ARG A 10 -18.57 5.93 2.39
N ASN A 11 -17.86 6.74 3.16
CA ASN A 11 -18.18 7.00 4.57
C ASN A 11 -18.25 5.74 5.43
N LEU A 12 -17.38 4.76 5.16
CA LEU A 12 -17.25 3.56 5.98
C LEU A 12 -16.10 3.77 6.98
N TYR A 13 -16.37 3.57 8.26
CA TYR A 13 -15.40 3.76 9.33
C TYR A 13 -15.19 2.50 10.14
N PHE A 14 -13.91 2.14 10.33
CA PHE A 14 -13.47 1.13 11.28
C PHE A 14 -12.84 1.85 12.47
N GLU A 15 -13.30 1.56 13.66
CA GLU A 15 -12.81 2.21 14.86
C GLU A 15 -12.62 1.23 16.01
N GLY A 16 -11.45 1.29 16.63
CA GLY A 16 -11.13 0.49 17.83
C GLY A 16 -11.07 -1.02 17.60
N LEU A 17 -10.87 -1.47 16.35
CA LEU A 17 -10.81 -2.88 16.00
C LEU A 17 -9.38 -3.40 15.96
N THR A 18 -9.23 -4.70 16.15
CA THR A 18 -7.97 -5.41 15.90
C THR A 18 -8.14 -6.32 14.69
N PHE A 19 -7.26 -6.14 13.70
CA PHE A 19 -7.08 -7.02 12.54
C PHE A 19 -5.81 -7.82 12.75
N ALA A 20 -5.90 -9.11 12.88
CA ALA A 20 -4.75 -9.95 13.19
C ALA A 20 -4.78 -11.28 12.45
N HIS A 21 -3.58 -11.85 12.30
CA HIS A 21 -3.37 -13.19 11.74
C HIS A 21 -3.84 -13.34 10.30
N ALA A 22 -3.71 -12.27 9.50
CA ALA A 22 -3.93 -12.34 8.06
C ALA A 22 -2.75 -13.09 7.42
N GLU A 23 -3.01 -14.31 7.04
CA GLU A 23 -2.00 -15.19 6.44
C GLU A 23 -1.77 -14.86 4.97
N TRP A 24 -0.52 -14.95 4.53
CA TRP A 24 -0.14 -14.87 3.13
C TRP A 24 1.03 -15.82 2.88
N ALA A 25 0.91 -16.64 1.86
CA ALA A 25 1.95 -17.57 1.46
C ALA A 25 2.69 -17.05 0.23
N LEU A 26 4.01 -17.23 0.23
CA LEU A 26 4.84 -16.92 -0.91
C LEU A 26 4.37 -17.73 -2.15
N PRO A 27 4.19 -17.09 -3.32
CA PRO A 27 3.83 -17.79 -4.54
C PRO A 27 4.90 -18.81 -4.95
N GLU A 28 4.50 -19.84 -5.71
CA GLU A 28 5.41 -20.91 -6.19
C GLU A 28 6.58 -20.39 -7.00
N PHE A 29 6.43 -19.25 -7.70
CA PHE A 29 7.51 -18.61 -8.45
C PHE A 29 8.53 -17.86 -7.57
N GLY A 30 8.34 -17.84 -6.25
CA GLY A 30 9.25 -17.23 -5.30
C GLY A 30 9.03 -15.74 -5.08
N TYR A 31 10.03 -15.11 -4.48
CA TYR A 31 10.04 -13.71 -4.11
C TYR A 31 11.34 -13.06 -4.54
N VAL A 32 11.26 -12.15 -5.49
CA VAL A 32 12.34 -11.22 -5.75
C VAL A 32 11.98 -9.92 -5.05
N GLY A 33 12.61 -9.68 -3.90
CA GLY A 33 12.37 -8.51 -3.09
C GLY A 33 12.77 -7.24 -3.80
N ILE A 34 11.79 -6.51 -4.30
CA ILE A 34 12.00 -5.19 -4.86
C ILE A 34 11.75 -4.16 -3.76
N GLN A 35 12.51 -3.09 -3.78
CA GLN A 35 12.39 -1.99 -2.83
C GLN A 35 10.93 -1.55 -2.64
N ALA A 36 10.58 -1.22 -1.40
CA ALA A 36 9.26 -0.76 -0.98
C ALA A 36 8.12 -1.79 -1.04
N GLY A 37 8.44 -3.08 -1.00
CA GLY A 37 7.42 -4.10 -0.78
C GLY A 37 6.78 -4.66 -2.04
N HIS A 38 7.50 -4.63 -3.14
CA HIS A 38 7.10 -5.30 -4.35
C HIS A 38 7.81 -6.66 -4.46
N TYR A 39 7.17 -7.60 -5.09
CA TYR A 39 7.76 -8.88 -5.42
C TYR A 39 7.50 -9.22 -6.89
N GLY A 40 8.32 -10.07 -7.45
CA GLY A 40 8.20 -10.45 -8.85
C GLY A 40 8.94 -11.73 -9.19
N THR A 41 8.80 -12.16 -10.43
CA THR A 41 9.51 -13.33 -10.95
C THR A 41 10.97 -13.02 -11.31
N SER A 42 11.27 -11.76 -11.58
CA SER A 42 12.62 -11.22 -11.77
C SER A 42 12.58 -9.71 -11.58
N MET A 43 13.75 -9.07 -11.49
CA MET A 43 13.87 -7.60 -11.41
C MET A 43 13.30 -6.87 -12.65
N GLU A 44 13.22 -7.57 -13.78
CA GLU A 44 12.79 -7.01 -15.08
C GLU A 44 11.39 -7.45 -15.48
N ALA A 45 10.86 -8.49 -14.82
CA ALA A 45 9.55 -9.06 -15.11
C ALA A 45 8.46 -8.39 -14.27
N ARG A 46 7.33 -9.03 -14.23
CA ARG A 46 6.12 -8.57 -13.53
C ARG A 46 6.36 -8.34 -12.05
N SER A 47 6.00 -7.17 -11.57
CA SER A 47 6.00 -6.85 -10.14
C SER A 47 4.59 -6.92 -9.57
N TYR A 48 4.49 -7.44 -8.37
CA TYR A 48 3.24 -7.58 -7.63
C TYR A 48 3.36 -6.81 -6.31
N VAL A 49 2.24 -6.37 -5.82
CA VAL A 49 2.14 -5.75 -4.49
C VAL A 49 1.79 -6.82 -3.47
N LEU A 50 2.44 -6.80 -2.33
CA LEU A 50 2.05 -7.63 -1.21
C LEU A 50 0.65 -7.21 -0.73
N PRO A 51 -0.33 -8.13 -0.69
CA PRO A 51 -1.70 -7.79 -0.35
C PRO A 51 -1.81 -7.22 1.06
N GLY A 52 -2.71 -6.27 1.26
CA GLY A 52 -3.02 -5.74 2.58
C GLY A 52 -3.95 -6.64 3.37
N ALA A 53 -3.69 -6.80 4.67
CA ALA A 53 -4.67 -7.40 5.59
C ALA A 53 -6.00 -6.62 5.56
N LEU A 54 -5.90 -5.32 5.38
CA LEU A 54 -7.03 -4.43 5.14
C LEU A 54 -6.77 -3.65 3.86
N LYS A 55 -7.58 -3.88 2.83
CA LYS A 55 -7.45 -3.22 1.52
C LYS A 55 -8.68 -2.38 1.19
N PHE A 56 -8.42 -1.17 0.72
CA PHE A 56 -9.42 -0.26 0.16
C PHE A 56 -9.15 -0.07 -1.34
N HIS A 57 -10.18 -0.13 -2.12
CA HIS A 57 -10.17 0.11 -3.55
C HIS A 57 -11.43 0.88 -3.94
N ARG A 58 -11.31 1.98 -4.66
CA ARG A 58 -12.42 2.91 -4.96
C ARG A 58 -13.24 3.21 -3.69
N ALA A 59 -12.56 3.74 -2.68
CA ALA A 59 -13.14 4.15 -1.41
C ALA A 59 -12.96 5.66 -1.23
N GLU A 60 -14.02 6.35 -0.83
CA GLU A 60 -14.04 7.80 -0.67
C GLU A 60 -14.51 8.21 0.72
N GLY A 61 -13.73 9.07 1.41
CA GLY A 61 -14.08 9.57 2.74
C GLY A 61 -14.25 8.47 3.79
N CYS A 62 -13.56 7.36 3.63
CA CYS A 62 -13.56 6.26 4.59
C CYS A 62 -12.46 6.46 5.64
N GLY A 63 -12.55 5.76 6.76
CA GLY A 63 -11.57 5.88 7.83
C GLY A 63 -11.24 4.59 8.55
N VAL A 64 -10.00 4.51 9.03
CA VAL A 64 -9.55 3.52 10.02
C VAL A 64 -8.92 4.30 11.16
N THR A 65 -9.53 4.24 12.33
CA THR A 65 -9.12 5.07 13.46
C THR A 65 -8.99 4.22 14.73
N ARG A 66 -7.89 4.42 15.47
CA ARG A 66 -7.62 3.69 16.72
C ARG A 66 -7.71 2.16 16.57
N CYS A 67 -7.38 1.67 15.39
CA CYS A 67 -7.34 0.25 15.09
C CYS A 67 -5.94 -0.30 15.28
N ARG A 68 -5.86 -1.60 15.55
CA ARG A 68 -4.60 -2.33 15.57
C ARG A 68 -4.55 -3.32 14.42
N VAL A 69 -3.41 -3.36 13.72
CA VAL A 69 -3.11 -4.38 12.69
C VAL A 69 -1.85 -5.11 13.12
N THR A 70 -1.90 -6.42 13.21
CA THR A 70 -0.76 -7.17 13.74
C THR A 70 -0.67 -8.61 13.24
N HIS A 71 0.54 -9.18 13.27
CA HIS A 71 0.80 -10.57 12.87
C HIS A 71 0.25 -10.88 11.47
N THR A 72 0.66 -10.09 10.48
CA THR A 72 0.26 -10.32 9.08
C THR A 72 1.41 -10.91 8.28
N GLY A 73 1.12 -11.83 7.38
CA GLY A 73 2.12 -12.42 6.48
C GLY A 73 2.55 -11.50 5.34
N ALA A 74 1.70 -10.52 4.99
CA ALA A 74 1.95 -9.54 3.95
C ALA A 74 1.77 -8.11 4.48
N SER A 75 1.27 -7.17 3.67
CA SER A 75 1.13 -5.77 4.07
C SER A 75 0.00 -5.54 5.10
N GLY A 76 0.07 -4.46 5.84
CA GLY A 76 -0.94 -4.09 6.84
C GLY A 76 -2.17 -3.47 6.19
N ILE A 77 -2.12 -2.18 5.85
CA ILE A 77 -3.23 -1.44 5.26
C ILE A 77 -2.83 -0.93 3.87
N VAL A 78 -3.72 -1.11 2.89
CA VAL A 78 -3.51 -0.65 1.51
C VAL A 78 -4.66 0.27 1.10
N LEU A 79 -4.34 1.50 0.72
CA LEU A 79 -5.24 2.43 0.03
C LEU A 79 -4.87 2.41 -1.46
N GLY A 80 -5.56 1.58 -2.22
CA GLY A 80 -5.30 1.34 -3.64
C GLY A 80 -6.02 2.32 -4.56
N ALA A 81 -6.19 1.88 -5.82
CA ALA A 81 -6.74 2.70 -6.89
C ALA A 81 -8.09 3.33 -6.53
N GLY A 82 -8.26 4.61 -6.90
CA GLY A 82 -9.49 5.36 -6.70
C GLY A 82 -9.84 5.68 -5.24
N CYS A 83 -8.90 5.50 -4.31
CA CYS A 83 -9.09 5.91 -2.92
C CYS A 83 -8.92 7.41 -2.77
N ARG A 84 -9.94 8.11 -2.24
CA ARG A 84 -9.96 9.58 -2.15
C ARG A 84 -10.39 10.07 -0.77
N GLY A 85 -9.59 10.97 -0.20
CA GLY A 85 -9.93 11.62 1.08
C GLY A 85 -10.13 10.64 2.24
N ASN A 86 -9.47 9.48 2.22
CA ASN A 86 -9.56 8.52 3.30
C ASN A 86 -8.54 8.87 4.40
N THR A 87 -8.84 8.46 5.62
CA THR A 87 -8.02 8.78 6.79
C THR A 87 -7.63 7.52 7.55
N LEU A 88 -6.33 7.31 7.73
CA LEU A 88 -5.76 6.34 8.65
C LEU A 88 -5.18 7.13 9.83
N MET A 89 -5.76 6.98 11.01
CA MET A 89 -5.41 7.83 12.16
C MET A 89 -5.31 7.04 13.46
N GLN A 90 -4.27 7.32 14.23
CA GLN A 90 -4.07 6.75 15.56
C GLN A 90 -4.10 5.21 15.58
N CYS A 91 -3.60 4.61 14.50
CA CYS A 91 -3.53 3.16 14.37
C CYS A 91 -2.18 2.63 14.86
N ASP A 92 -2.19 1.43 15.42
CA ASP A 92 -1.00 0.70 15.85
C ASP A 92 -0.77 -0.49 14.90
N LEU A 93 0.31 -0.44 14.12
CA LEU A 93 0.70 -1.49 13.21
C LEU A 93 1.99 -2.13 13.70
N GLU A 94 1.93 -3.39 14.07
CA GLU A 94 3.06 -4.08 14.65
C GLU A 94 3.19 -5.50 14.13
N ASP A 95 4.43 -5.93 13.84
CA ASP A 95 4.71 -7.26 13.32
C ASP A 95 3.98 -7.55 12.01
N ILE A 96 4.27 -6.71 11.04
CA ILE A 96 3.71 -6.77 9.69
C ILE A 96 4.75 -7.42 8.78
N GLY A 97 4.40 -8.53 8.14
CA GLY A 97 5.30 -9.27 7.25
C GLY A 97 5.73 -8.49 6.01
N GLY A 98 4.90 -7.56 5.54
CA GLY A 98 5.15 -6.67 4.42
C GLY A 98 5.21 -5.19 4.81
N THR A 99 4.80 -4.30 3.90
CA THR A 99 4.72 -2.86 4.15
C THR A 99 3.60 -2.54 5.14
N GLY A 100 3.88 -1.67 6.11
CA GLY A 100 2.91 -1.29 7.12
C GLY A 100 1.67 -0.65 6.51
N ILE A 101 1.84 0.50 5.87
CA ILE A 101 0.79 1.22 5.15
C ILE A 101 1.28 1.51 3.73
N MET A 102 0.43 1.24 2.75
CA MET A 102 0.69 1.51 1.34
C MET A 102 -0.42 2.39 0.78
N VAL A 103 -0.03 3.53 0.18
CA VAL A 103 -0.94 4.43 -0.51
C VAL A 103 -0.55 4.48 -1.98
N GLY A 104 -1.51 4.17 -2.82
CA GLY A 104 -1.31 4.10 -4.25
C GLY A 104 -0.51 2.88 -4.67
N TRP A 105 -0.71 2.48 -5.85
CA TRP A 105 0.10 1.51 -6.59
C TRP A 105 -0.47 1.33 -7.99
N ARG A 106 0.39 1.34 -8.96
CA ARG A 106 -0.01 1.26 -10.37
C ARG A 106 -0.67 -0.07 -10.75
N GLY A 107 -0.28 -1.17 -10.13
CA GLY A 107 -0.88 -2.48 -10.37
C GLY A 107 -2.36 -2.53 -10.00
N ASP A 108 -2.79 -1.76 -9.03
CA ASP A 108 -4.21 -1.66 -8.64
C ASP A 108 -5.06 -0.89 -9.67
N ALA A 109 -4.43 -0.08 -10.51
CA ALA A 109 -5.09 0.68 -11.55
C ALA A 109 -5.34 -0.14 -12.83
N LEU A 110 -4.66 -1.25 -12.98
CA LEU A 110 -4.83 -2.17 -14.09
C LEU A 110 -5.76 -3.29 -13.62
N GLU A 111 -6.89 -3.44 -14.26
CA GLU A 111 -7.84 -4.52 -13.98
C GLU A 111 -7.14 -5.89 -14.08
N GLY A 112 -7.26 -6.69 -13.02
CA GLY A 112 -6.75 -8.06 -12.94
C GLY A 112 -5.29 -8.17 -12.45
N ASP A 113 -5.08 -8.91 -11.41
CA ASP A 113 -3.83 -9.52 -10.92
C ASP A 113 -2.62 -8.64 -10.57
N GLY A 114 -2.77 -7.33 -10.38
CA GLY A 114 -1.71 -6.48 -9.82
C GLY A 114 -0.43 -6.40 -10.67
N TYR A 115 -0.56 -6.33 -11.97
CA TYR A 115 0.54 -6.38 -12.91
C TYR A 115 1.23 -5.05 -13.16
N LEU A 116 2.54 -5.04 -12.99
CA LEU A 116 3.41 -4.25 -13.85
C LEU A 116 3.95 -5.16 -14.96
N SER A 117 3.62 -4.90 -16.21
CA SER A 117 4.40 -5.44 -17.29
C SER A 117 5.81 -4.83 -17.21
N GLY A 118 6.85 -5.59 -17.48
CA GLY A 118 8.23 -5.07 -17.57
C GLY A 118 8.47 -4.06 -18.70
N ASP A 119 7.41 -3.54 -19.27
CA ASP A 119 7.47 -2.48 -20.25
C ASP A 119 7.77 -1.15 -19.57
N ARG A 120 9.03 -0.73 -19.66
CA ARG A 120 9.53 0.56 -19.17
C ARG A 120 8.85 1.77 -19.83
N SER A 121 8.08 1.57 -20.90
CA SER A 121 7.37 2.63 -21.63
C SER A 121 6.08 3.11 -20.94
N LEU A 122 5.71 2.50 -19.84
CA LEU A 122 4.49 2.88 -19.14
C LEU A 122 4.76 4.12 -18.27
N SER A 123 4.56 5.29 -18.84
CA SER A 123 4.55 6.57 -18.14
C SER A 123 3.38 6.67 -17.14
N ALA A 124 3.45 7.64 -16.23
CA ALA A 124 2.36 7.95 -15.30
C ALA A 124 1.01 8.22 -16.01
N ASP A 125 1.06 8.60 -17.28
CA ASP A 125 -0.09 8.90 -18.14
C ASP A 125 -1.07 7.72 -18.35
N TRP A 126 -0.64 6.51 -18.00
CA TRP A 126 -1.46 5.30 -18.15
C TRP A 126 -2.43 5.05 -17.01
N VAL A 127 -2.27 5.76 -15.91
CA VAL A 127 -3.22 5.67 -14.81
C VAL A 127 -4.37 6.63 -15.11
N ALA A 128 -5.56 6.11 -15.35
CA ALA A 128 -6.74 6.95 -15.52
C ALA A 128 -6.86 7.89 -14.29
N PRO A 129 -7.03 9.20 -14.47
CA PRO A 129 -7.08 10.17 -13.37
C PRO A 129 -8.09 9.81 -12.28
N ALA A 130 -9.16 9.09 -12.65
CA ALA A 130 -10.15 8.59 -11.71
C ALA A 130 -9.62 7.51 -10.76
N LEU A 131 -8.51 6.84 -11.11
CA LEU A 131 -7.91 5.76 -10.33
C LEU A 131 -6.73 6.24 -9.48
N VAL A 132 -6.24 7.45 -9.69
CA VAL A 132 -5.17 8.03 -8.85
C VAL A 132 -5.70 8.24 -7.43
N PRO A 133 -5.11 7.61 -6.41
CA PRO A 133 -5.45 7.91 -5.02
C PRO A 133 -5.13 9.37 -4.71
N THR A 134 -6.07 10.07 -4.10
CA THR A 134 -5.94 11.53 -3.94
C THR A 134 -6.37 12.00 -2.55
N GLY A 135 -5.57 12.87 -1.93
CA GLY A 135 -5.92 13.56 -0.68
C GLY A 135 -6.11 12.62 0.51
N ASN A 136 -5.44 11.47 0.53
CA ASN A 136 -5.51 10.54 1.65
C ASN A 136 -4.59 11.01 2.80
N THR A 137 -4.90 10.61 4.03
CA THR A 137 -4.15 11.00 5.22
C THR A 137 -3.70 9.79 6.02
N VAL A 138 -2.43 9.78 6.43
CA VAL A 138 -1.84 8.83 7.37
C VAL A 138 -1.25 9.64 8.54
N ALA A 139 -1.90 9.61 9.69
CA ALA A 139 -1.53 10.48 10.78
C ALA A 139 -1.57 9.81 12.17
N GLU A 140 -0.67 10.24 13.04
CA GLU A 140 -0.63 9.83 14.45
C GLU A 140 -0.60 8.31 14.64
N CYS A 141 -0.07 7.57 13.66
CA CYS A 141 0.05 6.13 13.69
C CYS A 141 1.41 5.71 14.28
N THR A 142 1.42 4.57 14.95
CA THR A 142 2.65 3.90 15.38
C THR A 142 2.87 2.68 14.50
N LEU A 143 4.03 2.61 13.84
CA LEU A 143 4.40 1.49 12.98
C LEU A 143 5.70 0.88 13.49
N ARG A 144 5.67 -0.39 13.86
CA ARG A 144 6.85 -1.12 14.35
C ARG A 144 7.00 -2.47 13.68
N ARG A 145 8.24 -2.85 13.38
CA ARG A 145 8.57 -4.13 12.77
C ARG A 145 7.72 -4.45 11.52
N CYS A 146 7.55 -3.46 10.64
CA CYS A 146 7.02 -3.69 9.31
C CYS A 146 8.13 -4.21 8.40
N GLY A 147 7.83 -5.17 7.52
CA GLY A 147 8.81 -5.88 6.71
C GLY A 147 9.48 -7.04 7.47
N SER A 148 8.84 -7.57 8.51
CA SER A 148 9.41 -8.63 9.36
C SER A 148 9.70 -9.94 8.61
N VAL A 149 9.00 -10.18 7.52
CA VAL A 149 9.19 -11.35 6.63
C VAL A 149 9.81 -10.90 5.31
N ASN A 150 9.30 -9.83 4.72
CA ASN A 150 9.71 -9.32 3.41
C ASN A 150 10.57 -8.06 3.61
N HIS A 151 11.86 -8.23 3.78
CA HIS A 151 12.79 -7.19 4.24
C HIS A 151 13.01 -6.03 3.26
N GLY A 152 12.52 -6.11 2.03
CA GLY A 152 12.45 -4.97 1.10
C GLY A 152 11.30 -4.00 1.39
N CYS A 153 10.40 -4.37 2.31
CA CYS A 153 9.24 -3.58 2.67
C CYS A 153 9.59 -2.44 3.62
N VAL A 154 8.68 -1.48 3.72
CA VAL A 154 8.87 -0.22 4.44
C VAL A 154 7.71 0.04 5.43
N GLY A 155 7.88 1.03 6.30
CA GLY A 155 6.80 1.44 7.18
C GLY A 155 5.62 2.03 6.41
N VAL A 156 5.87 3.09 5.65
CA VAL A 156 4.86 3.72 4.77
C VAL A 156 5.41 3.81 3.35
N PHE A 157 4.65 3.33 2.39
CA PHE A 157 4.91 3.50 0.96
C PHE A 157 3.84 4.39 0.32
N ASP A 158 4.28 5.42 -0.40
CA ASP A 158 3.42 6.41 -1.06
C ASP A 158 3.88 6.61 -2.50
N ALA A 159 3.13 6.09 -3.47
CA ALA A 159 3.50 6.18 -4.87
C ALA A 159 2.29 6.18 -5.81
N PHE A 160 2.43 6.87 -6.94
CA PHE A 160 1.36 7.03 -7.94
C PHE A 160 0.06 7.58 -7.35
N CYS A 161 0.19 8.55 -6.47
CA CYS A 161 -0.91 9.22 -5.78
C CYS A 161 -0.67 10.73 -5.77
N ASP A 162 -1.68 11.49 -5.39
CA ASP A 162 -1.65 12.94 -5.35
C ASP A 162 -2.15 13.46 -4.00
N GLY A 163 -1.41 14.43 -3.44
CA GLY A 163 -1.83 15.13 -2.23
C GLY A 163 -2.00 14.25 -0.98
N THR A 164 -1.21 13.19 -0.83
CA THR A 164 -1.21 12.40 0.40
C THR A 164 -0.56 13.18 1.54
N HIS A 165 -1.19 13.18 2.70
CA HIS A 165 -0.66 13.78 3.92
C HIS A 165 -0.16 12.71 4.89
N ILE A 166 1.16 12.68 5.12
CA ILE A 166 1.80 11.76 6.09
C ILE A 166 2.43 12.60 7.20
N HIS A 167 1.88 12.55 8.40
CA HIS A 167 2.37 13.39 9.49
C HIS A 167 2.15 12.80 10.88
N HIS A 168 2.99 13.21 11.84
CA HIS A 168 2.92 12.83 13.27
C HIS A 168 2.92 11.32 13.52
N ASN A 169 3.59 10.55 12.66
CA ASN A 169 3.70 9.10 12.81
C ASN A 169 5.01 8.73 13.53
N ASP A 170 4.97 7.68 14.32
CA ASP A 170 6.14 7.07 14.95
C ASP A 170 6.48 5.76 14.21
N LEU A 171 7.69 5.69 13.62
CA LEU A 171 8.14 4.55 12.85
C LEU A 171 9.45 4.02 13.43
N SER A 172 9.48 2.75 13.81
CA SER A 172 10.66 2.12 14.39
C SER A 172 10.85 0.66 13.96
N ASP A 173 12.06 0.17 14.11
CA ASP A 173 12.45 -1.23 13.87
C ASP A 173 12.10 -1.74 12.46
N MET A 174 12.34 -0.90 11.45
CA MET A 174 12.17 -1.28 10.05
C MET A 174 13.45 -1.94 9.52
N PRO A 175 13.36 -3.06 8.77
CA PRO A 175 14.55 -3.66 8.14
C PRO A 175 15.11 -2.81 7.00
N SER A 176 14.31 -1.92 6.46
CA SER A 176 14.66 -1.01 5.37
C SER A 176 14.31 0.44 5.75
N THR A 177 13.57 1.13 4.92
CA THR A 177 13.23 2.55 5.06
C THR A 177 11.94 2.74 5.87
N GLY A 178 11.87 3.77 6.70
CA GLY A 178 10.63 4.12 7.43
C GLY A 178 9.54 4.58 6.47
N ILE A 179 9.84 5.57 5.62
CA ILE A 179 8.90 6.09 4.62
C ILE A 179 9.60 6.10 3.25
N SER A 180 8.94 5.59 2.23
CA SER A 180 9.39 5.62 0.84
C SER A 180 8.33 6.31 -0.01
N ILE A 181 8.74 7.39 -0.69
CA ILE A 181 7.85 8.18 -1.55
C ILE A 181 8.35 8.11 -2.99
N GLY A 182 7.44 7.89 -3.92
CA GLY A 182 7.73 7.75 -5.33
C GLY A 182 8.12 6.32 -5.72
N PHE A 183 8.24 6.12 -7.03
CA PHE A 183 8.65 4.86 -7.64
C PHE A 183 9.28 5.10 -9.02
N ARG A 184 10.23 4.24 -9.41
CA ARG A 184 10.97 4.36 -10.67
C ARG A 184 11.83 5.64 -10.74
N TRP A 185 12.70 5.80 -9.76
CA TRP A 185 13.70 6.89 -9.70
C TRP A 185 14.70 6.92 -10.88
N ASP A 186 14.67 5.88 -11.71
CA ASP A 186 15.47 5.71 -12.92
C ASP A 186 14.77 6.18 -14.21
N SER A 187 13.55 6.67 -14.12
CA SER A 187 12.86 7.21 -15.28
C SER A 187 13.38 8.61 -15.61
N GLU A 188 13.83 8.81 -16.84
CA GLU A 188 14.31 10.11 -17.33
C GLU A 188 13.19 11.09 -17.68
N GLU A 189 11.93 10.73 -17.45
CA GLU A 189 10.80 11.61 -17.73
C GLU A 189 10.34 12.37 -16.49
N PRO A 190 10.13 13.70 -16.64
CA PRO A 190 9.72 14.61 -15.57
C PRO A 190 8.31 14.31 -15.03
#